data_baea510bc6787439adc2ebf12f9a473d
#
_entry.id   baea510bc6787439adc2ebf12f9a473d
#
_cell.length_a   1.000
_cell.length_b   1.000
_cell.length_c   1.000
_cell.angle_alpha   90.00
_cell.angle_beta   90.00
_cell.angle_gamma   90.00
#
_symmetry.space_group_name_H-M   'P 1'
#
loop_
_entity.id
_entity.type
_entity.pdbx_description
1 polymer ?
#
loop_
_entity_poly.entity_id
_entity_poly.type
_entity_poly.pdbx_seq_one_letter_code
_entity_poly.pdbx_strand_id
1 'polypeptide(L)'
;MQATDSDLNKVFPNKVCINLERRNDRWQRMQARFARHGINDVTRFRAIDGLSISVPASWDDFPGSYACLLSHLAVAENAYQNKDASVLIIEDDVIFHPDLNRLFSLSIKQLPQDWDMLFFGALHGEKPIPVTDHIVKLTHSLSTYTYVLKHTIYDAFIDLNRQALTVLDENTRALQKEFNCYCFMPHLAWVEEDYSDVREERSSVWWLRESLVLWGEDVDLIESKTVAVIFHRGGSEAALKNLSFILDYFSRQLPAIALLVVDQRDFPVVDKTILPPDCELLFAPTNTRSRSFNIGFELFSSRKDFFIFLDSDLFLTREDVRANLLRCQDHDFASACAEIWDLNDSDTARVINNDLRWNYNGTYQPRVKTEICQSACFISKQGFERAGGWDENDNDEGCLTSERVNRQLKVYQSPNPARRLFHE
;
A
#
# COMPACT_ATOMS: atom_id res chain seq x y z
N MET A 1 -22.13 -30.23 -17.57
CA MET A 1 -21.20 -30.69 -16.53
C MET A 1 -21.78 -30.26 -15.20
N GLN A 2 -22.17 -31.23 -14.34
CA GLN A 2 -22.55 -30.89 -12.96
C GLN A 2 -21.28 -30.34 -12.26
N ALA A 3 -21.40 -29.15 -11.67
CA ALA A 3 -20.31 -28.59 -10.86
C ALA A 3 -20.03 -29.56 -9.71
N THR A 4 -18.85 -30.12 -9.67
CA THR A 4 -18.38 -30.89 -8.50
C THR A 4 -18.33 -29.94 -7.33
N ASP A 5 -18.95 -30.33 -6.21
CA ASP A 5 -18.99 -29.57 -4.97
C ASP A 5 -17.56 -29.19 -4.55
N SER A 6 -17.28 -27.89 -4.45
CA SER A 6 -15.92 -27.42 -4.17
C SER A 6 -15.50 -27.76 -2.73
N ASP A 7 -14.21 -28.00 -2.50
CA ASP A 7 -13.69 -28.23 -1.14
C ASP A 7 -14.00 -27.04 -0.21
N LEU A 8 -14.12 -25.84 -0.75
CA LEU A 8 -14.49 -24.62 -0.01
C LEU A 8 -15.87 -24.78 0.67
N ASN A 9 -16.87 -25.36 -0.03
CA ASN A 9 -18.20 -25.55 0.54
C ASN A 9 -18.19 -26.53 1.73
N LYS A 10 -17.32 -27.56 1.68
CA LYS A 10 -17.19 -28.56 2.75
C LYS A 10 -16.45 -28.01 3.97
N VAL A 11 -15.40 -27.23 3.73
CA VAL A 11 -14.56 -26.67 4.78
C VAL A 11 -15.25 -25.49 5.48
N PHE A 12 -15.94 -24.63 4.71
CA PHE A 12 -16.67 -23.48 5.23
C PHE A 12 -18.15 -23.56 4.85
N PRO A 13 -18.95 -24.36 5.57
CA PRO A 13 -20.38 -24.51 5.27
C PRO A 13 -21.17 -23.21 5.49
N ASN A 14 -20.85 -22.43 6.52
CA ASN A 14 -21.47 -21.13 6.79
C ASN A 14 -20.75 -20.01 6.01
N LYS A 15 -21.42 -19.48 4.99
CA LYS A 15 -20.92 -18.43 4.09
C LYS A 15 -21.92 -17.30 4.03
N VAL A 16 -21.45 -16.07 4.26
CA VAL A 16 -22.27 -14.88 4.29
C VAL A 16 -21.69 -13.82 3.36
N CYS A 17 -22.50 -13.30 2.45
CA CYS A 17 -22.15 -12.15 1.61
C CYS A 17 -22.85 -10.91 2.13
N ILE A 18 -22.08 -9.92 2.56
CA ILE A 18 -22.57 -8.62 3.04
C ILE A 18 -22.84 -7.75 1.82
N ASN A 19 -24.07 -7.28 1.65
CA ASN A 19 -24.46 -6.48 0.50
C ASN A 19 -25.54 -5.46 0.89
N LEU A 20 -25.35 -4.21 0.47
CA LEU A 20 -26.37 -3.17 0.60
C LEU A 20 -27.62 -3.51 -0.23
N GLU A 21 -28.79 -3.35 0.35
CA GLU A 21 -30.05 -3.69 -0.34
C GLU A 21 -30.21 -2.92 -1.66
N ARG A 22 -29.80 -1.65 -1.69
CA ARG A 22 -29.84 -0.79 -2.88
C ARG A 22 -28.83 -1.19 -3.96
N ARG A 23 -27.79 -1.97 -3.62
CA ARG A 23 -26.78 -2.48 -4.56
C ARG A 23 -27.14 -3.87 -5.07
N ASN A 24 -28.35 -4.01 -5.60
CA ASN A 24 -28.77 -5.26 -6.21
C ASN A 24 -27.94 -5.64 -7.45
N ASP A 25 -27.35 -4.66 -8.13
CA ASP A 25 -26.40 -4.85 -9.22
C ASP A 25 -25.18 -5.65 -8.75
N ARG A 26 -24.60 -5.31 -7.59
CA ARG A 26 -23.47 -6.03 -7.00
C ARG A 26 -23.87 -7.44 -6.56
N TRP A 27 -25.06 -7.58 -5.95
CA TRP A 27 -25.56 -8.90 -5.57
C TRP A 27 -25.66 -9.85 -6.77
N GLN A 28 -26.20 -9.40 -7.90
CA GLN A 28 -26.29 -10.19 -9.12
C GLN A 28 -24.89 -10.57 -9.65
N ARG A 29 -23.93 -9.65 -9.62
CA ARG A 29 -22.53 -9.95 -9.98
C ARG A 29 -21.94 -11.02 -9.07
N MET A 30 -22.15 -10.91 -7.75
CA MET A 30 -21.65 -11.91 -6.81
C MET A 30 -22.27 -13.28 -7.02
N GLN A 31 -23.58 -13.36 -7.27
CA GLN A 31 -24.24 -14.65 -7.61
C GLN A 31 -23.61 -15.30 -8.86
N ALA A 32 -23.30 -14.53 -9.88
CA ALA A 32 -22.62 -15.03 -11.08
C ALA A 32 -21.19 -15.51 -10.75
N ARG A 33 -20.45 -14.78 -9.88
CA ARG A 33 -19.12 -15.19 -9.40
C ARG A 33 -19.16 -16.46 -8.58
N PHE A 34 -20.11 -16.59 -7.66
CA PHE A 34 -20.32 -17.80 -6.87
C PHE A 34 -20.62 -19.00 -7.78
N ALA A 35 -21.53 -18.85 -8.73
CA ALA A 35 -21.89 -19.91 -9.69
C ALA A 35 -20.67 -20.33 -10.53
N ARG A 36 -19.85 -19.38 -10.99
CA ARG A 36 -18.64 -19.64 -11.77
C ARG A 36 -17.62 -20.51 -11.01
N HIS A 37 -17.48 -20.30 -9.70
CA HIS A 37 -16.53 -21.01 -8.87
C HIS A 37 -17.13 -22.18 -8.09
N GLY A 38 -18.44 -22.47 -8.27
CA GLY A 38 -19.14 -23.53 -7.57
C GLY A 38 -19.23 -23.28 -6.06
N ILE A 39 -19.31 -22.00 -5.65
CA ILE A 39 -19.55 -21.62 -4.25
C ILE A 39 -21.07 -21.64 -4.03
N ASN A 40 -21.53 -22.58 -3.21
CA ASN A 40 -22.95 -22.83 -2.99
C ASN A 40 -23.38 -22.32 -1.60
N ASP A 41 -24.69 -22.16 -1.41
CA ASP A 41 -25.31 -21.86 -0.11
C ASP A 41 -24.73 -20.62 0.57
N VAL A 42 -24.54 -19.55 -0.20
CA VAL A 42 -24.11 -18.24 0.33
C VAL A 42 -25.36 -17.46 0.78
N THR A 43 -25.42 -17.14 2.06
CA THR A 43 -26.50 -16.29 2.63
C THR A 43 -26.21 -14.83 2.32
N ARG A 44 -27.19 -14.13 1.72
CA ARG A 44 -27.14 -12.67 1.59
C ARG A 44 -27.44 -12.02 2.92
N PHE A 45 -26.48 -11.32 3.51
CA PHE A 45 -26.70 -10.45 4.67
C PHE A 45 -26.99 -9.03 4.19
N ARG A 46 -28.12 -8.47 4.63
CA ARG A 46 -28.48 -7.09 4.33
C ARG A 46 -27.58 -6.16 5.15
N ALA A 47 -26.60 -5.55 4.46
CA ALA A 47 -25.68 -4.61 5.08
C ALA A 47 -26.41 -3.41 5.69
N ILE A 48 -25.89 -2.91 6.79
CA ILE A 48 -26.34 -1.65 7.39
C ILE A 48 -25.90 -0.52 6.44
N ASP A 49 -26.84 0.38 6.11
CA ASP A 49 -26.54 1.50 5.19
C ASP A 49 -26.13 2.74 6.02
N GLY A 50 -24.92 3.24 5.78
CA GLY A 50 -24.39 4.44 6.43
C GLY A 50 -25.27 5.68 6.25
N LEU A 51 -26.03 5.73 5.14
CA LEU A 51 -26.98 6.81 4.86
C LEU A 51 -28.22 6.79 5.77
N SER A 52 -28.49 5.67 6.44
CA SER A 52 -29.71 5.45 7.23
C SER A 52 -29.48 5.34 8.74
N ILE A 53 -28.25 5.54 9.22
CA ILE A 53 -27.91 5.42 10.64
C ILE A 53 -27.35 6.72 11.21
N SER A 54 -27.48 6.88 12.52
CA SER A 54 -26.78 7.93 13.26
C SER A 54 -25.41 7.43 13.66
N VAL A 55 -24.40 8.19 13.33
CA VAL A 55 -23.00 7.90 13.67
C VAL A 55 -22.67 8.56 15.00
N PRO A 56 -22.01 7.86 15.94
CA PRO A 56 -21.56 8.47 17.21
C PRO A 56 -20.64 9.68 16.96
N ALA A 57 -20.75 10.71 17.80
CA ALA A 57 -19.88 11.89 17.70
C ALA A 57 -18.38 11.57 17.91
N SER A 58 -18.07 10.43 18.50
CA SER A 58 -16.71 9.93 18.71
C SER A 58 -16.14 9.20 17.48
N TRP A 59 -16.97 8.93 16.48
CA TRP A 59 -16.52 8.25 15.25
C TRP A 59 -15.85 9.26 14.32
N ASP A 60 -14.58 9.07 14.04
CA ASP A 60 -13.73 9.99 13.26
C ASP A 60 -13.45 9.45 11.83
N ASP A 61 -14.49 8.88 11.20
CA ASP A 61 -14.41 8.37 9.83
C ASP A 61 -15.79 8.49 9.14
N PHE A 62 -15.91 8.02 7.90
CA PHE A 62 -17.15 8.07 7.12
C PHE A 62 -18.31 7.30 7.80
N PRO A 63 -19.56 7.74 7.64
CA PRO A 63 -20.71 6.95 8.08
C PRO A 63 -20.74 5.54 7.48
N GLY A 64 -20.29 5.40 6.23
CA GLY A 64 -20.16 4.10 5.57
C GLY A 64 -19.21 3.14 6.25
N SER A 65 -18.09 3.62 6.79
CA SER A 65 -17.12 2.77 7.51
C SER A 65 -17.67 2.28 8.85
N TYR A 66 -18.46 3.12 9.55
CA TYR A 66 -19.19 2.71 10.74
C TYR A 66 -20.23 1.64 10.44
N ALA A 67 -21.00 1.84 9.37
CA ALA A 67 -22.00 0.87 8.92
C ALA A 67 -21.37 -0.46 8.47
N CYS A 68 -20.21 -0.41 7.83
CA CYS A 68 -19.40 -1.58 7.49
C CYS A 68 -19.01 -2.36 8.74
N LEU A 69 -18.40 -1.69 9.73
CA LEU A 69 -18.05 -2.30 11.02
C LEU A 69 -19.27 -2.97 11.68
N LEU A 70 -20.40 -2.28 11.76
CA LEU A 70 -21.62 -2.83 12.37
C LEU A 70 -22.18 -4.03 11.60
N SER A 71 -22.05 -4.03 10.26
CA SER A 71 -22.50 -5.16 9.42
C SER A 71 -21.67 -6.41 9.69
N HIS A 72 -20.35 -6.29 9.73
CA HIS A 72 -19.45 -7.41 10.04
C HIS A 72 -19.62 -7.89 11.49
N LEU A 73 -19.77 -6.97 12.42
CA LEU A 73 -20.09 -7.28 13.83
C LEU A 73 -21.37 -8.12 13.94
N ALA A 74 -22.45 -7.70 13.28
CA ALA A 74 -23.72 -8.44 13.31
C ALA A 74 -23.60 -9.85 12.72
N VAL A 75 -22.80 -10.04 11.66
CA VAL A 75 -22.52 -11.38 11.10
C VAL A 75 -21.76 -12.24 12.11
N ALA A 76 -20.74 -11.69 12.76
CA ALA A 76 -19.97 -12.41 13.78
C ALA A 76 -20.85 -12.77 15.01
N GLU A 77 -21.70 -11.86 15.46
CA GLU A 77 -22.65 -12.11 16.57
C GLU A 77 -23.65 -13.22 16.21
N ASN A 78 -24.17 -13.22 14.98
CA ASN A 78 -25.06 -14.29 14.52
C ASN A 78 -24.36 -15.65 14.53
N ALA A 79 -23.13 -15.72 14.01
CA ALA A 79 -22.34 -16.94 13.99
C ALA A 79 -22.03 -17.44 15.42
N TYR A 80 -21.69 -16.53 16.32
CA TYR A 80 -21.48 -16.82 17.74
C TYR A 80 -22.74 -17.39 18.42
N GLN A 81 -23.89 -16.74 18.23
CA GLN A 81 -25.16 -17.17 18.79
C GLN A 81 -25.58 -18.55 18.26
N ASN A 82 -25.36 -18.81 16.98
CA ASN A 82 -25.64 -20.09 16.35
C ASN A 82 -24.63 -21.19 16.73
N LYS A 83 -23.55 -20.85 17.42
CA LYS A 83 -22.42 -21.74 17.75
C LYS A 83 -21.76 -22.33 16.50
N ASP A 84 -21.68 -21.55 15.45
CA ASP A 84 -21.00 -21.96 14.23
C ASP A 84 -19.51 -22.17 14.47
N ALA A 85 -18.94 -23.25 13.96
CA ALA A 85 -17.52 -23.54 14.10
C ALA A 85 -16.65 -22.46 13.42
N SER A 86 -17.16 -21.89 12.34
CA SER A 86 -16.56 -20.76 11.62
C SER A 86 -17.59 -20.11 10.70
N VAL A 87 -17.34 -18.86 10.30
CA VAL A 87 -18.10 -18.13 9.29
C VAL A 87 -17.18 -17.51 8.26
N LEU A 88 -17.43 -17.79 6.98
CA LEU A 88 -16.77 -17.10 5.85
C LEU A 88 -17.58 -15.85 5.50
N ILE A 89 -16.97 -14.69 5.67
CA ILE A 89 -17.54 -13.39 5.38
C ILE A 89 -16.97 -12.88 4.06
N ILE A 90 -17.84 -12.40 3.17
CA ILE A 90 -17.50 -11.95 1.81
C ILE A 90 -18.20 -10.60 1.57
N GLU A 91 -17.49 -9.59 1.11
CA GLU A 91 -18.10 -8.33 0.64
C GLU A 91 -18.59 -8.44 -0.80
N ASP A 92 -19.46 -7.52 -1.23
CA ASP A 92 -20.19 -7.63 -2.50
C ASP A 92 -19.44 -7.13 -3.74
N ASP A 93 -18.17 -6.78 -3.60
CA ASP A 93 -17.27 -6.37 -4.70
C ASP A 93 -16.07 -7.30 -4.89
N VAL A 94 -16.09 -8.45 -4.26
CA VAL A 94 -14.99 -9.43 -4.30
C VAL A 94 -14.87 -10.09 -5.67
N ILE A 95 -13.64 -10.17 -6.17
CA ILE A 95 -13.22 -10.98 -7.31
C ILE A 95 -12.42 -12.16 -6.80
N PHE A 96 -12.74 -13.37 -7.25
CA PHE A 96 -12.00 -14.58 -6.91
C PHE A 96 -10.93 -14.90 -7.95
N HIS A 97 -9.83 -15.49 -7.48
CA HIS A 97 -8.78 -15.99 -8.35
C HIS A 97 -9.36 -16.98 -9.40
N PRO A 98 -8.96 -16.89 -10.68
CA PRO A 98 -9.46 -17.78 -11.73
C PRO A 98 -9.35 -19.27 -11.37
N ASP A 99 -8.26 -19.66 -10.72
CA ASP A 99 -7.98 -21.02 -10.24
C ASP A 99 -8.37 -21.26 -8.77
N LEU A 100 -9.36 -20.52 -8.24
CA LEU A 100 -9.74 -20.57 -6.82
C LEU A 100 -9.81 -22.00 -6.26
N ASN A 101 -10.57 -22.87 -6.91
CA ASN A 101 -10.82 -24.21 -6.39
C ASN A 101 -9.54 -25.06 -6.26
N ARG A 102 -8.67 -24.98 -7.26
CA ARG A 102 -7.40 -25.73 -7.24
C ARG A 102 -6.47 -25.20 -6.17
N LEU A 103 -6.28 -23.88 -6.12
CA LEU A 103 -5.41 -23.24 -5.15
C LEU A 103 -5.95 -23.42 -3.73
N PHE A 104 -7.26 -23.25 -3.52
CA PHE A 104 -7.88 -23.50 -2.21
C PHE A 104 -7.62 -24.92 -1.72
N SER A 105 -7.87 -25.94 -2.56
CA SER A 105 -7.68 -27.35 -2.19
C SER A 105 -6.23 -27.70 -1.86
N LEU A 106 -5.26 -27.01 -2.48
CA LEU A 106 -3.84 -27.16 -2.16
C LEU A 106 -3.48 -26.47 -0.84
N SER A 107 -3.95 -25.25 -0.67
CA SER A 107 -3.52 -24.36 0.41
C SER A 107 -4.18 -24.73 1.74
N ILE A 108 -5.48 -25.11 1.74
CA ILE A 108 -6.23 -25.38 2.97
C ILE A 108 -5.65 -26.54 3.78
N LYS A 109 -5.03 -27.50 3.11
CA LYS A 109 -4.36 -28.65 3.75
C LYS A 109 -3.09 -28.25 4.50
N GLN A 110 -2.56 -27.06 4.19
CA GLN A 110 -1.34 -26.53 4.78
C GLN A 110 -1.62 -25.50 5.89
N LEU A 111 -2.91 -25.18 6.12
CA LEU A 111 -3.30 -24.26 7.18
C LEU A 111 -2.99 -24.86 8.56
N PRO A 112 -2.24 -24.17 9.44
CA PRO A 112 -2.01 -24.60 10.81
C PRO A 112 -3.32 -24.84 11.56
N GLN A 113 -3.38 -25.85 12.42
CA GLN A 113 -4.61 -26.22 13.11
C GLN A 113 -5.05 -25.19 14.17
N ASP A 114 -4.11 -24.41 14.65
CA ASP A 114 -4.29 -23.38 15.66
C ASP A 114 -4.72 -22.01 15.09
N TRP A 115 -5.18 -21.97 13.82
CA TRP A 115 -5.65 -20.74 13.21
C TRP A 115 -6.90 -20.16 13.90
N ASP A 116 -7.01 -18.85 13.94
CA ASP A 116 -8.16 -18.11 14.48
C ASP A 116 -8.87 -17.31 13.41
N MET A 117 -8.13 -16.65 12.52
CA MET A 117 -8.64 -15.97 11.33
C MET A 117 -7.89 -16.42 10.09
N LEU A 118 -8.61 -16.50 8.96
CA LEU A 118 -8.03 -16.84 7.67
C LEU A 118 -8.51 -15.88 6.59
N PHE A 119 -7.59 -15.14 5.97
CA PHE A 119 -7.87 -14.19 4.92
C PHE A 119 -7.66 -14.82 3.54
N PHE A 120 -8.56 -14.53 2.60
CA PHE A 120 -8.42 -14.94 1.20
C PHE A 120 -7.51 -14.00 0.42
N GLY A 121 -7.29 -12.81 0.93
CA GLY A 121 -6.35 -11.81 0.49
C GLY A 121 -6.32 -10.66 1.49
N ALA A 122 -5.24 -9.91 1.50
CA ALA A 122 -5.03 -8.82 2.43
C ALA A 122 -4.11 -7.75 1.83
N LEU A 123 -4.18 -6.53 2.34
CA LEU A 123 -3.19 -5.50 2.13
C LEU A 123 -2.11 -5.63 3.20
N HIS A 124 -0.92 -6.05 2.81
CA HIS A 124 0.17 -6.23 3.75
C HIS A 124 0.90 -4.91 4.01
N GLY A 125 0.78 -4.35 5.20
CA GLY A 125 1.56 -3.19 5.65
C GLY A 125 3.00 -3.55 6.06
N GLU A 126 3.25 -4.83 6.37
CA GLU A 126 4.56 -5.41 6.64
C GLU A 126 4.69 -6.75 5.93
N LYS A 127 5.92 -7.21 5.69
CA LYS A 127 6.15 -8.51 5.07
C LYS A 127 5.51 -9.60 5.92
N PRO A 128 4.51 -10.35 5.42
CA PRO A 128 3.91 -11.43 6.16
C PRO A 128 4.92 -12.57 6.35
N ILE A 129 4.78 -13.33 7.42
CA ILE A 129 5.71 -14.39 7.77
C ILE A 129 5.33 -15.66 7.00
N PRO A 130 6.16 -16.20 6.10
CA PRO A 130 5.91 -17.48 5.45
C PRO A 130 5.80 -18.62 6.48
N VAL A 131 4.74 -19.42 6.38
CA VAL A 131 4.51 -20.58 7.24
C VAL A 131 4.62 -21.86 6.44
N THR A 132 4.05 -21.86 5.25
CA THR A 132 4.14 -22.96 4.27
C THR A 132 4.24 -22.33 2.86
N ASP A 133 4.30 -23.17 1.83
CA ASP A 133 4.34 -22.70 0.42
C ASP A 133 3.10 -21.87 0.04
N HIS A 134 1.98 -22.07 0.75
CA HIS A 134 0.70 -21.44 0.41
C HIS A 134 0.00 -20.70 1.55
N ILE A 135 0.65 -20.58 2.71
CA ILE A 135 0.10 -19.89 3.89
C ILE A 135 1.16 -18.95 4.48
N VAL A 136 0.75 -17.73 4.73
CA VAL A 136 1.53 -16.74 5.47
C VAL A 136 0.82 -16.32 6.74
N LYS A 137 1.57 -16.01 7.80
CA LYS A 137 1.04 -15.43 9.03
C LYS A 137 1.03 -13.91 8.90
N LEU A 138 -0.09 -13.31 9.25
CA LEU A 138 -0.29 -11.86 9.25
C LEU A 138 0.25 -11.25 10.55
N THR A 139 0.89 -10.08 10.42
CA THR A 139 1.41 -9.29 11.55
C THR A 139 0.90 -7.86 11.51
N HIS A 140 0.72 -7.30 10.32
CA HIS A 140 0.29 -5.92 10.10
C HIS A 140 -0.40 -5.80 8.73
N SER A 141 -1.57 -6.41 8.62
CA SER A 141 -2.33 -6.45 7.36
C SER A 141 -3.74 -5.90 7.54
N LEU A 142 -4.23 -5.25 6.51
CA LEU A 142 -5.57 -4.67 6.42
C LEU A 142 -6.41 -5.43 5.39
N SER A 143 -7.63 -4.99 5.18
CA SER A 143 -8.62 -5.48 4.20
C SER A 143 -9.43 -6.67 4.66
N THR A 144 -10.70 -6.38 4.90
CA THR A 144 -11.68 -7.33 5.44
C THR A 144 -12.70 -7.78 4.41
N TYR A 145 -12.37 -7.68 3.10
CA TYR A 145 -13.31 -8.01 2.03
C TYR A 145 -13.66 -9.51 1.90
N THR A 146 -12.74 -10.42 2.32
CA THR A 146 -13.04 -11.87 2.35
C THR A 146 -12.16 -12.56 3.37
N TYR A 147 -12.77 -13.04 4.45
CA TYR A 147 -12.06 -13.70 5.54
C TYR A 147 -12.97 -14.66 6.30
N VAL A 148 -12.37 -15.56 7.05
CA VAL A 148 -13.05 -16.51 7.93
C VAL A 148 -12.74 -16.19 9.38
N LEU A 149 -13.77 -16.12 10.20
CA LEU A 149 -13.67 -16.14 11.66
C LEU A 149 -13.90 -17.55 12.15
N LYS A 150 -13.02 -18.09 12.98
CA LYS A 150 -13.20 -19.34 13.71
C LYS A 150 -13.82 -19.05 15.09
N HIS A 151 -14.54 -20.01 15.64
CA HIS A 151 -15.20 -19.84 16.93
C HIS A 151 -14.24 -19.40 18.07
N THR A 152 -12.95 -19.66 17.93
CA THR A 152 -11.92 -19.34 18.93
C THR A 152 -11.68 -17.82 19.08
N ILE A 153 -12.03 -17.02 18.06
CA ILE A 153 -11.81 -15.58 18.06
C ILE A 153 -13.10 -14.76 18.19
N TYR A 154 -14.28 -15.39 18.20
CA TYR A 154 -15.55 -14.64 18.19
C TYR A 154 -15.65 -13.63 19.33
N ASP A 155 -15.38 -14.04 20.58
CA ASP A 155 -15.47 -13.15 21.73
C ASP A 155 -14.57 -11.91 21.56
N ALA A 156 -13.30 -12.11 21.22
CA ALA A 156 -12.36 -11.01 21.04
C ALA A 156 -12.73 -10.10 19.88
N PHE A 157 -13.16 -10.66 18.74
CA PHE A 157 -13.61 -9.91 17.59
C PHE A 157 -14.85 -9.07 17.91
N ILE A 158 -15.84 -9.66 18.55
CA ILE A 158 -17.10 -9.01 18.94
C ILE A 158 -16.84 -7.90 19.97
N ASP A 159 -16.09 -8.19 21.01
CA ASP A 159 -15.82 -7.22 22.09
C ASP A 159 -15.03 -6.01 21.59
N LEU A 160 -14.04 -6.23 20.71
CA LEU A 160 -13.25 -5.15 20.15
C LEU A 160 -14.10 -4.26 19.21
N ASN A 161 -14.90 -4.87 18.35
CA ASN A 161 -15.70 -4.12 17.38
C ASN A 161 -16.91 -3.42 18.01
N ARG A 162 -17.48 -3.94 19.11
CA ARG A 162 -18.53 -3.26 19.90
C ARG A 162 -18.08 -1.94 20.51
N GLN A 163 -16.79 -1.78 20.77
CA GLN A 163 -16.26 -0.52 21.30
C GLN A 163 -16.31 0.61 20.27
N ALA A 164 -16.35 0.27 18.99
CA ALA A 164 -16.44 1.21 17.86
C ALA A 164 -15.46 2.40 17.96
N LEU A 165 -14.22 2.11 18.34
CA LEU A 165 -13.17 3.13 18.52
C LEU A 165 -12.45 3.46 17.21
N THR A 166 -12.45 2.53 16.27
CA THR A 166 -11.81 2.69 14.95
C THR A 166 -12.46 1.78 13.92
N VAL A 167 -12.06 1.93 12.65
CA VAL A 167 -12.60 1.13 11.54
C VAL A 167 -12.28 -0.36 11.67
N LEU A 168 -13.09 -1.20 11.04
CA LEU A 168 -12.99 -2.66 11.10
C LEU A 168 -11.59 -3.19 10.78
N ASP A 169 -10.96 -2.64 9.74
CA ASP A 169 -9.62 -3.05 9.28
C ASP A 169 -8.56 -2.86 10.38
N GLU A 170 -8.60 -1.75 11.09
CA GLU A 170 -7.69 -1.45 12.19
C GLU A 170 -7.93 -2.40 13.39
N ASN A 171 -9.18 -2.72 13.68
CA ASN A 171 -9.51 -3.70 14.71
C ASN A 171 -9.00 -5.09 14.36
N THR A 172 -9.18 -5.56 13.11
CA THR A 172 -8.66 -6.85 12.67
C THR A 172 -7.13 -6.89 12.67
N ARG A 173 -6.49 -5.77 12.32
CA ARG A 173 -5.04 -5.62 12.44
C ARG A 173 -4.55 -5.72 13.89
N ALA A 174 -5.28 -5.14 14.82
CA ALA A 174 -4.94 -5.23 16.24
C ALA A 174 -5.00 -6.68 16.76
N LEU A 175 -6.00 -7.46 16.31
CA LEU A 175 -6.14 -8.87 16.66
C LEU A 175 -4.97 -9.74 16.15
N GLN A 176 -4.31 -9.37 15.06
CA GLN A 176 -3.16 -10.12 14.51
C GLN A 176 -1.96 -10.19 15.48
N LYS A 177 -1.91 -9.35 16.50
CA LYS A 177 -0.84 -9.37 17.52
C LYS A 177 -1.02 -10.48 18.55
N GLU A 178 -2.25 -10.92 18.79
CA GLU A 178 -2.60 -11.84 19.88
C GLU A 178 -3.11 -13.18 19.37
N PHE A 179 -3.65 -13.21 18.12
CA PHE A 179 -4.30 -14.36 17.53
C PHE A 179 -3.53 -14.86 16.29
N ASN A 180 -3.73 -16.12 15.95
CA ASN A 180 -3.16 -16.75 14.79
C ASN A 180 -3.97 -16.40 13.53
N CYS A 181 -3.63 -15.26 12.92
CA CYS A 181 -4.25 -14.77 11.70
C CYS A 181 -3.37 -15.16 10.50
N TYR A 182 -3.94 -15.86 9.54
CA TYR A 182 -3.24 -16.34 8.35
C TYR A 182 -3.87 -15.79 7.06
N CYS A 183 -3.12 -15.82 5.98
CA CYS A 183 -3.60 -15.49 4.65
C CYS A 183 -3.10 -16.52 3.64
N PHE A 184 -3.91 -16.80 2.63
CA PHE A 184 -3.50 -17.60 1.48
C PHE A 184 -2.45 -16.85 0.65
N MET A 185 -1.47 -17.61 0.16
CA MET A 185 -0.46 -17.12 -0.79
C MET A 185 -0.31 -18.14 -1.93
N PRO A 186 -0.61 -17.80 -3.19
CA PRO A 186 -1.11 -16.49 -3.64
C PRO A 186 -2.50 -16.19 -3.08
N HIS A 187 -2.88 -14.91 -3.08
CA HIS A 187 -4.21 -14.50 -2.67
C HIS A 187 -5.29 -15.17 -3.53
N LEU A 188 -6.36 -15.60 -2.90
CA LEU A 188 -7.49 -16.25 -3.56
C LEU A 188 -8.63 -15.30 -3.89
N ALA A 189 -8.59 -14.09 -3.36
CA ALA A 189 -9.57 -13.05 -3.61
C ALA A 189 -8.94 -11.65 -3.51
N TRP A 190 -9.57 -10.69 -4.19
CA TRP A 190 -9.33 -9.25 -4.09
C TRP A 190 -10.62 -8.49 -4.40
N VAL A 191 -10.61 -7.16 -4.33
CA VAL A 191 -11.78 -6.33 -4.63
C VAL A 191 -11.74 -5.76 -6.04
N GLU A 192 -12.93 -5.46 -6.57
CA GLU A 192 -13.12 -4.82 -7.87
C GLU A 192 -12.87 -3.31 -7.79
N GLU A 193 -12.31 -2.73 -8.85
CA GLU A 193 -12.28 -1.28 -9.01
C GLU A 193 -13.67 -0.76 -9.36
N ASP A 194 -14.35 -0.22 -8.38
CA ASP A 194 -15.73 0.30 -8.54
C ASP A 194 -15.94 1.51 -7.60
N TYR A 195 -17.15 2.03 -7.59
CA TYR A 195 -17.58 3.07 -6.66
C TYR A 195 -17.64 2.49 -5.23
N SER A 196 -16.91 3.07 -4.29
CA SER A 196 -16.98 2.69 -2.89
C SER A 196 -18.16 3.35 -2.20
N ASP A 197 -19.13 2.55 -1.76
CA ASP A 197 -20.26 3.04 -0.95
C ASP A 197 -19.84 3.46 0.46
N VAL A 198 -18.65 3.06 0.92
CA VAL A 198 -18.05 3.46 2.20
C VAL A 198 -17.46 4.86 2.12
N ARG A 199 -16.74 5.17 1.04
CA ARG A 199 -16.02 6.44 0.83
C ARG A 199 -16.76 7.42 -0.07
N GLU A 200 -17.85 6.98 -0.69
CA GLU A 200 -18.64 7.76 -1.65
C GLU A 200 -17.83 8.25 -2.88
N GLU A 201 -16.83 7.50 -3.28
CA GLU A 201 -15.95 7.82 -4.41
C GLU A 201 -15.56 6.58 -5.22
N ARG A 202 -15.05 6.77 -6.43
CA ARG A 202 -14.42 5.69 -7.18
C ARG A 202 -13.09 5.33 -6.55
N SER A 203 -12.97 4.10 -6.08
CA SER A 203 -11.76 3.58 -5.45
C SER A 203 -10.94 2.80 -6.47
N SER A 204 -9.70 3.20 -6.66
CA SER A 204 -8.69 2.37 -7.31
C SER A 204 -8.13 1.37 -6.30
N VAL A 205 -8.04 0.10 -6.68
CA VAL A 205 -7.55 -0.99 -5.81
C VAL A 205 -6.22 -1.56 -6.29
N TRP A 206 -5.49 -0.81 -7.13
CA TRP A 206 -4.19 -1.22 -7.64
C TRP A 206 -3.23 -1.59 -6.50
N TRP A 207 -3.25 -0.88 -5.39
CA TRP A 207 -2.44 -1.12 -4.20
C TRP A 207 -2.68 -2.49 -3.55
N LEU A 208 -3.86 -3.08 -3.66
CA LEU A 208 -4.11 -4.46 -3.23
C LEU A 208 -3.36 -5.47 -4.10
N ARG A 209 -3.35 -5.26 -5.41
CA ARG A 209 -2.61 -6.11 -6.36
C ARG A 209 -1.11 -5.96 -6.17
N GLU A 210 -0.65 -4.74 -5.96
CA GLU A 210 0.76 -4.42 -5.73
C GLU A 210 1.27 -5.01 -4.41
N SER A 211 0.46 -5.07 -3.35
CA SER A 211 0.88 -5.64 -2.06
C SER A 211 1.29 -7.12 -2.15
N LEU A 212 0.79 -7.85 -3.16
CA LEU A 212 1.19 -9.23 -3.44
C LEU A 212 2.62 -9.32 -3.97
N VAL A 213 3.00 -8.33 -4.76
CA VAL A 213 4.32 -8.27 -5.42
C VAL A 213 5.31 -7.54 -4.52
N LEU A 214 4.86 -6.57 -3.72
CA LEU A 214 5.69 -5.77 -2.82
C LEU A 214 6.48 -6.58 -1.78
N TRP A 215 6.08 -7.79 -1.50
CA TRP A 215 6.69 -8.66 -0.49
C TRP A 215 7.35 -9.91 -1.09
N GLY A 216 7.46 -10.01 -2.43
CA GLY A 216 8.16 -11.10 -3.09
C GLY A 216 9.68 -10.98 -2.99
N GLU A 217 10.40 -12.08 -3.25
CA GLU A 217 11.87 -12.11 -3.27
C GLU A 217 12.46 -11.12 -4.31
N ASP A 218 11.75 -10.88 -5.40
CA ASP A 218 12.17 -9.94 -6.44
C ASP A 218 12.30 -8.50 -5.94
N VAL A 219 11.49 -8.08 -4.96
CA VAL A 219 11.55 -6.73 -4.40
C VAL A 219 12.84 -6.52 -3.61
N ASP A 220 13.22 -7.48 -2.77
CA ASP A 220 14.45 -7.40 -1.98
C ASP A 220 15.68 -7.36 -2.92
N LEU A 221 15.63 -8.12 -4.03
CA LEU A 221 16.67 -8.10 -5.06
C LEU A 221 16.75 -6.75 -5.77
N ILE A 222 15.60 -6.16 -6.14
CA ILE A 222 15.54 -4.84 -6.79
C ILE A 222 16.05 -3.76 -5.84
N GLU A 223 15.64 -3.77 -4.57
CA GLU A 223 16.13 -2.83 -3.55
C GLU A 223 17.67 -2.90 -3.45
N SER A 224 18.25 -4.09 -3.40
CA SER A 224 19.72 -4.26 -3.32
C SER A 224 20.46 -3.71 -4.54
N LYS A 225 19.79 -3.63 -5.68
CA LYS A 225 20.29 -3.06 -6.95
C LYS A 225 19.92 -1.60 -7.14
N THR A 226 19.38 -0.94 -6.13
CA THR A 226 18.89 0.43 -6.18
C THR A 226 19.78 1.38 -5.40
N VAL A 227 19.89 2.63 -5.88
CA VAL A 227 20.42 3.76 -5.14
C VAL A 227 19.41 4.91 -5.13
N ALA A 228 19.21 5.54 -3.97
CA ALA A 228 18.48 6.79 -3.86
C ALA A 228 19.49 7.96 -3.83
N VAL A 229 19.42 8.79 -4.86
CA VAL A 229 20.19 10.04 -4.99
C VAL A 229 19.33 11.16 -4.46
N ILE A 230 19.64 11.65 -3.28
CA ILE A 230 18.87 12.67 -2.55
C ILE A 230 19.54 14.01 -2.74
N PHE A 231 18.82 14.89 -3.39
CA PHE A 231 19.25 16.25 -3.66
C PHE A 231 18.90 17.17 -2.49
N HIS A 232 19.91 17.81 -1.90
CA HIS A 232 19.74 18.73 -0.78
C HIS A 232 20.23 20.13 -1.08
N ARG A 233 19.33 21.12 -0.94
CA ARG A 233 19.60 22.55 -1.22
C ARG A 233 19.35 23.43 0.00
N GLY A 234 18.62 22.94 0.99
CA GLY A 234 18.20 23.68 2.16
C GLY A 234 19.33 23.89 3.18
N GLY A 235 19.42 25.08 3.78
CA GLY A 235 20.36 25.35 4.85
C GLY A 235 19.68 25.74 6.17
N SER A 236 18.35 25.76 6.21
CA SER A 236 17.60 25.98 7.44
C SER A 236 17.64 24.72 8.34
N GLU A 237 17.41 24.93 9.63
CA GLU A 237 17.31 23.82 10.59
C GLU A 237 16.15 22.86 10.20
N ALA A 238 15.04 23.40 9.70
CA ALA A 238 13.91 22.60 9.23
C ALA A 238 14.30 21.73 8.03
N ALA A 239 15.03 22.27 7.05
CA ALA A 239 15.49 21.51 5.88
C ALA A 239 16.44 20.37 6.27
N LEU A 240 17.36 20.60 7.21
CA LEU A 240 18.26 19.57 7.73
C LEU A 240 17.51 18.50 8.53
N LYS A 241 16.47 18.89 9.28
CA LYS A 241 15.60 17.95 10.00
C LYS A 241 14.81 17.07 9.05
N ASN A 242 14.30 17.63 7.95
CA ASN A 242 13.60 16.88 6.90
C ASN A 242 14.55 15.87 6.23
N LEU A 243 15.75 16.29 5.84
CA LEU A 243 16.78 15.41 5.29
C LEU A 243 17.10 14.27 6.28
N SER A 244 17.36 14.60 7.55
CA SER A 244 17.67 13.60 8.59
C SER A 244 16.54 12.58 8.74
N PHE A 245 15.28 13.03 8.72
CA PHE A 245 14.11 12.16 8.78
C PHE A 245 14.03 11.21 7.58
N ILE A 246 14.21 11.73 6.36
CA ILE A 246 14.16 10.91 5.13
C ILE A 246 15.27 9.85 5.15
N LEU A 247 16.48 10.24 5.51
CA LEU A 247 17.62 9.31 5.61
C LEU A 247 17.39 8.21 6.64
N ASP A 248 16.92 8.57 7.83
CA ASP A 248 16.58 7.63 8.88
C ASP A 248 15.42 6.70 8.47
N TYR A 249 14.41 7.24 7.79
CA TYR A 249 13.31 6.44 7.26
C TYR A 249 13.79 5.40 6.23
N PHE A 250 14.56 5.82 5.22
CA PHE A 250 15.13 4.90 4.23
C PHE A 250 16.02 3.84 4.88
N SER A 251 16.90 4.26 5.78
CA SER A 251 17.80 3.33 6.48
C SER A 251 17.08 2.25 7.28
N ARG A 252 15.94 2.59 7.89
CA ARG A 252 15.15 1.64 8.69
C ARG A 252 14.15 0.83 7.87
N GLN A 253 13.50 1.44 6.89
CA GLN A 253 12.39 0.83 6.16
C GLN A 253 12.82 0.18 4.84
N LEU A 254 13.95 0.60 4.27
CA LEU A 254 14.47 0.21 2.97
C LEU A 254 16.00 -0.02 3.03
N PRO A 255 16.50 -0.83 3.99
CA PRO A 255 17.92 -0.92 4.32
C PRO A 255 18.81 -1.47 3.18
N ALA A 256 18.23 -2.12 2.17
CA ALA A 256 18.94 -2.63 1.00
C ALA A 256 19.22 -1.56 -0.07
N ILE A 257 18.52 -0.41 -0.02
CA ILE A 257 18.72 0.70 -0.96
C ILE A 257 19.94 1.51 -0.51
N ALA A 258 20.91 1.67 -1.40
CA ALA A 258 22.05 2.55 -1.16
C ALA A 258 21.62 4.02 -1.14
N LEU A 259 22.24 4.84 -0.30
CA LEU A 259 21.92 6.26 -0.16
C LEU A 259 23.09 7.12 -0.60
N LEU A 260 22.83 8.12 -1.44
CA LEU A 260 23.73 9.20 -1.79
C LEU A 260 23.06 10.54 -1.53
N VAL A 261 23.62 11.37 -0.67
CA VAL A 261 23.20 12.77 -0.52
C VAL A 261 24.11 13.64 -1.36
N VAL A 262 23.50 14.50 -2.20
CA VAL A 262 24.23 15.53 -2.92
C VAL A 262 23.90 16.88 -2.29
N ASP A 263 24.86 17.42 -1.52
CA ASP A 263 24.76 18.74 -0.89
C ASP A 263 25.22 19.82 -1.88
N GLN A 264 24.28 20.68 -2.29
CA GLN A 264 24.45 21.65 -3.37
C GLN A 264 24.68 23.09 -2.90
N ARG A 265 24.99 23.29 -1.65
CA ARG A 265 25.21 24.64 -1.10
C ARG A 265 26.58 25.18 -1.51
N ASP A 266 26.75 26.51 -1.39
CA ASP A 266 28.04 27.18 -1.63
C ASP A 266 29.11 26.73 -0.62
N PHE A 267 28.69 26.20 0.52
CA PHE A 267 29.53 25.59 1.55
C PHE A 267 28.82 24.38 2.15
N PRO A 268 29.58 23.37 2.67
CA PRO A 268 28.97 22.18 3.24
C PRO A 268 28.09 22.51 4.44
N VAL A 269 26.84 22.04 4.43
CA VAL A 269 25.88 22.22 5.54
C VAL A 269 25.43 20.87 6.12
N VAL A 270 25.58 19.80 5.37
CA VAL A 270 25.21 18.47 5.84
C VAL A 270 26.34 17.92 6.70
N ASP A 271 26.08 17.78 8.02
CA ASP A 271 26.99 17.15 8.94
C ASP A 271 26.93 15.61 8.79
N LYS A 272 28.09 14.96 8.77
CA LYS A 272 28.18 13.50 8.70
C LYS A 272 27.46 12.78 9.86
N THR A 273 27.24 13.48 10.97
CA THR A 273 26.54 12.92 12.14
C THR A 273 25.07 12.61 11.91
N ILE A 274 24.44 13.26 10.92
CA ILE A 274 23.05 12.97 10.54
C ILE A 274 22.92 11.87 9.50
N LEU A 275 24.04 11.39 8.95
CA LEU A 275 24.05 10.39 7.90
C LEU A 275 24.02 8.97 8.51
N PRO A 276 23.21 8.06 7.96
CA PRO A 276 23.35 6.62 8.25
C PRO A 276 24.77 6.11 7.91
N PRO A 277 25.24 5.02 8.54
CA PRO A 277 26.62 4.52 8.38
C PRO A 277 27.05 4.26 6.94
N ASP A 278 26.12 3.79 6.09
CA ASP A 278 26.39 3.42 4.69
C ASP A 278 25.94 4.49 3.68
N CYS A 279 25.60 5.70 4.15
CA CYS A 279 25.20 6.81 3.30
C CYS A 279 26.43 7.56 2.76
N GLU A 280 26.53 7.67 1.43
CA GLU A 280 27.56 8.49 0.79
C GLU A 280 27.13 9.96 0.76
N LEU A 281 28.07 10.88 0.98
CA LEU A 281 27.84 12.32 0.88
C LEU A 281 28.76 12.90 -0.20
N LEU A 282 28.15 13.59 -1.15
CA LEU A 282 28.85 14.38 -2.16
C LEU A 282 28.56 15.87 -1.94
N PHE A 283 29.60 16.65 -1.77
CA PHE A 283 29.51 18.10 -1.80
C PHE A 283 29.74 18.59 -3.23
N ALA A 284 28.71 19.23 -3.82
CA ALA A 284 28.72 19.64 -5.22
C ALA A 284 28.20 21.09 -5.37
N PRO A 285 28.97 22.11 -4.91
CA PRO A 285 28.54 23.51 -4.98
C PRO A 285 28.35 23.95 -6.43
N THR A 286 27.39 24.84 -6.64
CA THR A 286 27.06 25.41 -7.98
C THR A 286 26.48 24.44 -9.01
N ASN A 287 26.25 23.19 -8.69
CA ASN A 287 25.60 22.26 -9.60
C ASN A 287 24.09 22.44 -9.64
N THR A 288 23.49 22.20 -10.79
CA THR A 288 22.05 22.09 -10.95
C THR A 288 21.55 20.75 -10.40
N ARG A 289 20.24 20.63 -10.15
CA ARG A 289 19.60 19.34 -9.82
C ARG A 289 19.95 18.27 -10.87
N SER A 290 19.82 18.61 -12.14
CA SER A 290 20.15 17.73 -13.26
C SER A 290 21.59 17.23 -13.21
N ARG A 291 22.56 18.11 -12.95
CA ARG A 291 23.96 17.72 -12.80
C ARG A 291 24.17 16.81 -11.58
N SER A 292 23.51 17.10 -10.47
CA SER A 292 23.59 16.25 -9.26
C SER A 292 23.08 14.83 -9.52
N PHE A 293 22.00 14.70 -10.27
CA PHE A 293 21.44 13.41 -10.63
C PHE A 293 22.33 12.66 -11.64
N ASN A 294 22.89 13.36 -12.63
CA ASN A 294 23.85 12.77 -13.56
C ASN A 294 25.09 12.26 -12.84
N ILE A 295 25.63 13.01 -11.88
CA ILE A 295 26.76 12.57 -11.03
C ILE A 295 26.37 11.33 -10.23
N GLY A 296 25.18 11.31 -9.62
CA GLY A 296 24.70 10.15 -8.89
C GLY A 296 24.61 8.91 -9.79
N PHE A 297 24.15 9.07 -11.03
CA PHE A 297 24.15 7.98 -12.01
C PHE A 297 25.58 7.53 -12.36
N GLU A 298 26.50 8.44 -12.68
CA GLU A 298 27.89 8.13 -13.02
C GLU A 298 28.58 7.33 -11.90
N LEU A 299 28.39 7.72 -10.63
CA LEU A 299 29.00 7.06 -9.49
C LEU A 299 28.49 5.63 -9.25
N PHE A 300 27.22 5.36 -9.55
CA PHE A 300 26.58 4.10 -9.18
C PHE A 300 26.21 3.18 -10.34
N SER A 301 26.25 3.64 -11.59
CA SER A 301 25.81 2.87 -12.77
C SER A 301 26.59 1.57 -13.03
N SER A 302 27.80 1.43 -12.49
CA SER A 302 28.57 0.18 -12.59
C SER A 302 28.09 -0.91 -11.61
N ARG A 303 27.35 -0.54 -10.55
CA ARG A 303 26.97 -1.44 -9.45
C ARG A 303 25.46 -1.43 -9.12
N LYS A 304 24.69 -0.55 -9.72
CA LYS A 304 23.25 -0.41 -9.51
C LYS A 304 22.49 -0.39 -10.84
N ASP A 305 21.32 -0.99 -10.83
CA ASP A 305 20.46 -1.14 -12.02
C ASP A 305 19.27 -0.17 -11.98
N PHE A 306 18.91 0.34 -10.78
CA PHE A 306 17.78 1.25 -10.55
C PHE A 306 18.19 2.48 -9.75
N PHE A 307 17.59 3.61 -10.09
CA PHE A 307 17.90 4.91 -9.51
C PHE A 307 16.63 5.59 -9.05
N ILE A 308 16.63 6.10 -7.82
CA ILE A 308 15.60 6.99 -7.27
C ILE A 308 16.24 8.37 -7.20
N PHE A 309 15.65 9.34 -7.85
CA PHE A 309 16.03 10.74 -7.74
C PHE A 309 14.99 11.45 -6.90
N LEU A 310 15.40 12.05 -5.79
CA LEU A 310 14.52 12.55 -4.76
C LEU A 310 15.00 13.88 -4.18
N ASP A 311 14.09 14.86 -4.04
CA ASP A 311 14.35 16.06 -3.26
C ASP A 311 14.32 15.75 -1.75
N SER A 312 15.18 16.38 -0.96
CA SER A 312 15.32 16.10 0.47
C SER A 312 14.15 16.54 1.36
N ASP A 313 13.14 17.18 0.77
CA ASP A 313 11.91 17.61 1.43
C ASP A 313 10.68 16.79 0.96
N LEU A 314 10.86 15.85 0.06
CA LEU A 314 9.75 15.04 -0.47
C LEU A 314 9.71 13.65 0.15
N PHE A 315 8.65 13.35 0.88
CA PHE A 315 8.46 12.07 1.55
C PHE A 315 7.61 11.12 0.71
N LEU A 316 8.13 9.91 0.54
CA LEU A 316 7.46 8.75 -0.05
C LEU A 316 7.40 7.63 1.00
N THR A 317 6.30 6.93 1.08
CA THR A 317 6.21 5.74 1.95
C THR A 317 7.04 4.59 1.35
N ARG A 318 7.36 3.60 2.18
CA ARG A 318 8.02 2.37 1.72
C ARG A 318 7.24 1.70 0.60
N GLU A 319 5.93 1.66 0.73
CA GLU A 319 5.01 1.08 -0.24
C GLU A 319 5.08 1.84 -1.57
N ASP A 320 5.10 3.18 -1.54
CA ASP A 320 5.25 4.00 -2.76
C ASP A 320 6.61 3.74 -3.44
N VAL A 321 7.70 3.68 -2.67
CA VAL A 321 9.03 3.38 -3.20
C VAL A 321 9.06 2.01 -3.88
N ARG A 322 8.57 0.99 -3.21
CA ARG A 322 8.55 -0.40 -3.71
C ARG A 322 7.68 -0.53 -4.96
N ALA A 323 6.47 0.04 -4.95
CA ALA A 323 5.56 0.01 -6.09
C ALA A 323 6.22 0.62 -7.34
N ASN A 324 6.85 1.79 -7.19
CA ASN A 324 7.52 2.44 -8.31
C ASN A 324 8.76 1.69 -8.81
N LEU A 325 9.55 1.10 -7.91
CA LEU A 325 10.70 0.27 -8.29
C LEU A 325 10.28 -0.97 -9.09
N LEU A 326 9.20 -1.63 -8.69
CA LEU A 326 8.65 -2.76 -9.43
C LEU A 326 8.22 -2.36 -10.84
N ARG A 327 7.62 -1.18 -10.99
CA ARG A 327 7.24 -0.66 -12.30
C ARG A 327 8.43 -0.39 -13.20
N CYS A 328 9.60 -0.06 -12.65
CA CYS A 328 10.83 0.09 -13.43
C CYS A 328 11.37 -1.21 -14.04
N GLN A 329 10.83 -2.39 -13.70
CA GLN A 329 11.14 -3.63 -14.40
C GLN A 329 10.50 -3.68 -15.78
N ASP A 330 9.25 -3.19 -15.90
CA ASP A 330 8.46 -3.20 -17.13
C ASP A 330 8.43 -1.85 -17.84
N HIS A 331 8.88 -0.80 -17.16
CA HIS A 331 8.92 0.57 -17.65
C HIS A 331 10.32 1.14 -17.48
N ASP A 332 10.70 2.05 -18.36
CA ASP A 332 11.99 2.72 -18.28
C ASP A 332 12.05 3.76 -17.16
N PHE A 333 10.90 4.37 -16.89
CA PHE A 333 10.72 5.48 -15.96
C PHE A 333 9.40 5.35 -15.18
N ALA A 334 9.43 5.63 -13.89
CA ALA A 334 8.23 5.79 -13.09
C ALA A 334 8.24 7.15 -12.38
N SER A 335 7.20 7.95 -12.63
CA SER A 335 6.92 9.17 -11.88
C SER A 335 6.36 8.81 -10.52
N ALA A 336 6.98 9.28 -9.44
CA ALA A 336 6.66 8.86 -8.08
C ALA A 336 5.24 9.20 -7.65
N CYS A 337 4.64 10.25 -8.23
CA CYS A 337 3.33 10.74 -7.84
C CYS A 337 2.65 11.51 -8.96
N ALA A 338 1.31 11.55 -8.89
CA ALA A 338 0.48 12.41 -9.73
C ALA A 338 0.27 13.80 -9.13
N GLU A 339 0.39 13.92 -7.80
CA GLU A 339 0.13 15.13 -7.03
C GLU A 339 1.16 15.29 -5.91
N ILE A 340 1.55 16.52 -5.61
CA ILE A 340 2.37 16.86 -4.43
C ILE A 340 1.52 17.64 -3.46
N TRP A 341 1.44 17.16 -2.21
CA TRP A 341 0.74 17.81 -1.11
C TRP A 341 1.75 18.52 -0.20
N ASP A 342 1.72 19.84 -0.19
CA ASP A 342 2.56 20.63 0.72
C ASP A 342 1.97 20.55 2.13
N LEU A 343 2.75 20.03 3.07
CA LEU A 343 2.37 19.95 4.47
C LEU A 343 2.71 21.27 5.19
N ASN A 344 1.89 21.65 6.17
CA ASN A 344 2.25 22.69 7.12
C ASN A 344 3.19 22.14 8.22
N ASP A 345 3.68 23.01 9.10
CA ASP A 345 4.61 22.63 10.17
C ASP A 345 4.03 21.56 11.10
N SER A 346 2.76 21.67 11.50
CA SER A 346 2.09 20.70 12.36
C SER A 346 2.00 19.32 11.74
N ASP A 347 1.65 19.24 10.46
CA ASP A 347 1.50 17.96 9.75
C ASP A 347 2.85 17.34 9.41
N THR A 348 3.84 18.17 9.10
CA THR A 348 5.24 17.73 8.96
C THR A 348 5.73 17.12 10.27
N ALA A 349 5.46 17.74 11.41
CA ALA A 349 5.82 17.20 12.71
C ALA A 349 5.14 15.85 13.00
N ARG A 350 3.88 15.67 12.57
CA ARG A 350 3.15 14.38 12.69
C ARG A 350 3.82 13.30 11.83
N VAL A 351 4.16 13.58 10.59
CA VAL A 351 4.86 12.65 9.72
C VAL A 351 6.21 12.23 10.32
N ILE A 352 7.00 13.20 10.78
CA ILE A 352 8.32 12.94 11.40
C ILE A 352 8.19 12.10 12.68
N ASN A 353 7.13 12.29 13.47
CA ASN A 353 6.88 11.53 14.69
C ASN A 353 6.19 10.17 14.45
N ASN A 354 6.13 9.73 13.20
CA ASN A 354 5.59 8.41 12.81
C ASN A 354 4.08 8.24 13.06
N ASP A 355 3.33 9.33 13.14
CA ASP A 355 1.86 9.29 13.17
C ASP A 355 1.32 9.14 11.74
N LEU A 356 1.64 7.99 11.13
CA LEU A 356 1.23 7.63 9.77
C LEU A 356 -0.26 7.23 9.66
N ARG A 357 -1.02 7.28 10.77
CA ARG A 357 -2.49 7.14 10.77
C ARG A 357 -3.18 8.34 10.13
N TRP A 358 -2.54 8.83 9.12
CA TRP A 358 -2.96 10.01 8.41
C TRP A 358 -4.05 9.62 7.42
N ASN A 359 -5.30 9.79 7.84
CA ASN A 359 -6.43 9.71 6.94
C ASN A 359 -6.32 10.85 5.94
N TYR A 360 -6.43 10.52 4.67
CA TYR A 360 -6.43 11.43 3.51
C TYR A 360 -7.59 12.46 3.53
N ASN A 361 -8.36 12.51 4.61
CA ASN A 361 -9.47 13.43 4.84
C ASN A 361 -9.03 14.86 5.22
N GLY A 362 -7.74 15.13 5.17
CA GLY A 362 -7.22 16.45 5.40
C GLY A 362 -7.61 17.44 4.29
N THR A 363 -7.87 18.66 4.67
CA THR A 363 -8.18 19.83 3.85
C THR A 363 -7.01 20.27 2.92
N TYR A 364 -6.17 19.31 2.47
CA TYR A 364 -5.02 19.64 1.63
C TYR A 364 -5.47 19.86 0.20
N GLN A 365 -5.20 21.06 -0.28
CA GLN A 365 -5.34 21.37 -1.69
C GLN A 365 -4.08 20.88 -2.41
N PRO A 366 -4.17 20.00 -3.42
CA PRO A 366 -3.02 19.66 -4.24
C PRO A 366 -2.51 20.92 -4.92
N ARG A 367 -1.23 21.28 -4.66
CA ARG A 367 -0.64 22.48 -5.29
C ARG A 367 -0.35 22.27 -6.77
N VAL A 368 -0.01 21.04 -7.16
CA VAL A 368 0.44 20.77 -8.53
C VAL A 368 -0.09 19.41 -8.97
N LYS A 369 -0.93 19.41 -10.00
CA LYS A 369 -1.11 18.23 -10.86
C LYS A 369 0.05 18.21 -11.84
N THR A 370 0.94 17.25 -11.73
CA THR A 370 2.08 17.13 -12.64
C THR A 370 1.84 15.96 -13.59
N GLU A 371 2.09 16.17 -14.88
CA GLU A 371 2.15 15.06 -15.83
C GLU A 371 3.33 14.11 -15.48
N ILE A 372 4.42 14.65 -14.92
CA ILE A 372 5.58 13.91 -14.42
C ILE A 372 6.10 14.61 -13.17
N CYS A 373 6.21 13.87 -12.07
CA CYS A 373 6.79 14.40 -10.84
C CYS A 373 8.32 14.50 -10.96
N GLN A 374 8.80 15.71 -10.97
CA GLN A 374 10.22 16.00 -11.14
C GLN A 374 11.01 15.92 -9.83
N SER A 375 10.33 16.15 -8.71
CA SER A 375 10.91 16.12 -7.36
C SER A 375 11.13 14.71 -6.83
N ALA A 376 10.50 13.71 -7.44
CA ALA A 376 10.72 12.29 -7.16
C ALA A 376 10.43 11.44 -8.40
N CYS A 377 11.44 10.70 -8.84
CA CYS A 377 11.27 9.77 -9.95
C CYS A 377 12.17 8.55 -9.81
N PHE A 378 11.77 7.49 -10.49
CA PHE A 378 12.45 6.21 -10.53
C PHE A 378 12.81 5.90 -11.97
N ILE A 379 14.00 5.42 -12.22
CA ILE A 379 14.45 5.10 -13.57
C ILE A 379 15.36 3.88 -13.56
N SER A 380 15.19 3.01 -14.55
CA SER A 380 16.15 1.93 -14.78
C SER A 380 17.45 2.50 -15.40
N LYS A 381 18.57 1.82 -15.17
CA LYS A 381 19.85 2.17 -15.82
C LYS A 381 19.70 2.32 -17.33
N GLN A 382 19.03 1.34 -17.97
CA GLN A 382 18.80 1.36 -19.41
C GLN A 382 17.91 2.53 -19.84
N GLY A 383 16.90 2.86 -19.03
CA GLY A 383 16.04 4.02 -19.27
C GLY A 383 16.83 5.33 -19.21
N PHE A 384 17.70 5.48 -18.20
CA PHE A 384 18.54 6.66 -18.06
C PHE A 384 19.52 6.83 -19.23
N GLU A 385 20.20 5.75 -19.65
CA GLU A 385 21.11 5.74 -20.79
C GLU A 385 20.37 6.07 -22.09
N ARG A 386 19.16 5.51 -22.28
CA ARG A 386 18.31 5.80 -23.47
C ARG A 386 17.86 7.24 -23.52
N ALA A 387 17.55 7.83 -22.35
CA ALA A 387 17.20 9.24 -22.24
C ALA A 387 18.39 10.18 -22.52
N GLY A 388 19.62 9.68 -22.42
CA GLY A 388 20.85 10.47 -22.56
C GLY A 388 21.14 11.33 -21.33
N GLY A 389 20.64 10.92 -20.13
CA GLY A 389 20.77 11.64 -18.88
C GLY A 389 19.85 12.86 -18.74
N TRP A 390 20.06 13.62 -17.70
CA TRP A 390 19.34 14.88 -17.42
C TRP A 390 19.98 16.03 -18.17
N ASP A 391 19.17 16.96 -18.70
CA ASP A 391 19.68 18.14 -19.40
C ASP A 391 20.26 19.15 -18.39
N GLU A 392 21.57 19.36 -18.46
CA GLU A 392 22.30 20.25 -17.55
C GLU A 392 22.19 21.73 -17.91
N ASN A 393 21.69 22.03 -19.12
CA ASN A 393 21.57 23.41 -19.64
C ASN A 393 20.23 24.06 -19.25
N ASP A 394 19.32 23.30 -18.67
CA ASP A 394 18.01 23.80 -18.27
C ASP A 394 18.09 24.41 -16.88
N ASN A 395 17.91 25.74 -16.81
CA ASN A 395 18.03 26.53 -15.59
C ASN A 395 17.02 26.08 -14.54
N ASP A 396 17.48 25.38 -13.50
CA ASP A 396 16.83 25.03 -12.23
C ASP A 396 15.49 24.24 -12.27
N GLU A 397 14.78 24.21 -13.36
CA GLU A 397 13.58 23.38 -13.56
C GLU A 397 13.87 22.18 -14.45
N GLY A 398 15.13 22.05 -14.85
CA GLY A 398 15.65 21.09 -15.81
C GLY A 398 15.34 19.67 -15.47
N CYS A 399 14.39 19.24 -16.18
CA CYS A 399 13.95 17.88 -16.15
C CYS A 399 14.06 17.28 -17.53
N LEU A 400 14.12 15.99 -17.54
CA LEU A 400 13.62 15.28 -18.71
C LEU A 400 12.29 15.96 -19.05
N THR A 401 12.26 16.82 -20.07
CA THR A 401 11.01 17.48 -20.46
C THR A 401 9.96 16.40 -20.63
N SER A 402 8.73 16.63 -20.17
CA SER A 402 7.62 15.66 -20.31
C SER A 402 7.59 15.11 -21.74
N GLU A 403 7.91 15.93 -22.71
CA GLU A 403 7.98 15.58 -24.12
C GLU A 403 9.11 14.59 -24.45
N ARG A 404 10.30 14.76 -23.88
CA ARG A 404 11.45 13.87 -24.12
C ARG A 404 11.24 12.51 -23.44
N VAL A 405 10.74 12.52 -22.19
CA VAL A 405 10.40 11.31 -21.45
C VAL A 405 9.32 10.52 -22.20
N ASN A 406 8.22 11.17 -22.56
CA ASN A 406 7.09 10.49 -23.22
C ASN A 406 7.41 10.01 -24.65
N ARG A 407 8.38 10.62 -25.33
CA ARG A 407 8.79 10.19 -26.69
C ARG A 407 9.79 9.04 -26.71
N GLN A 408 10.62 8.91 -25.68
CA GLN A 408 11.77 8.00 -25.70
C GLN A 408 11.67 6.85 -24.71
N LEU A 409 10.84 7.00 -23.66
CA LEU A 409 10.75 6.07 -22.55
C LEU A 409 9.35 5.49 -22.39
N LYS A 410 9.29 4.26 -21.94
CA LYS A 410 8.05 3.66 -21.45
C LYS A 410 7.81 4.15 -20.02
N VAL A 411 6.82 5.03 -19.85
CA VAL A 411 6.56 5.76 -18.60
C VAL A 411 5.40 5.14 -17.84
N TYR A 412 5.58 5.00 -16.53
CA TYR A 412 4.51 4.77 -15.56
C TYR A 412 4.34 6.01 -14.67
N GLN A 413 3.11 6.39 -14.39
CA GLN A 413 2.79 7.43 -13.42
C GLN A 413 2.04 6.85 -12.24
N SER A 414 2.59 7.00 -11.03
CA SER A 414 1.92 6.59 -9.82
C SER A 414 0.69 7.46 -9.57
N PRO A 415 -0.47 6.88 -9.27
CA PRO A 415 -1.66 7.66 -8.92
C PRO A 415 -1.59 8.26 -7.51
N ASN A 416 -0.60 7.85 -6.70
CA ASN A 416 -0.49 8.29 -5.32
C ASN A 416 0.05 9.72 -5.20
N PRO A 417 -0.39 10.49 -4.20
CA PRO A 417 0.24 11.76 -3.87
C PRO A 417 1.55 11.55 -3.12
N ALA A 418 2.53 12.43 -3.36
CA ALA A 418 3.69 12.57 -2.50
C ALA A 418 3.47 13.72 -1.51
N ARG A 419 4.21 13.73 -0.41
CA ARG A 419 4.11 14.74 0.66
C ARG A 419 5.37 15.55 0.71
N ARG A 420 5.25 16.87 0.52
CA ARG A 420 6.36 17.80 0.73
C ARG A 420 6.34 18.30 2.15
N LEU A 421 7.43 18.05 2.87
CA LEU A 421 7.63 18.47 4.24
C LEU A 421 7.87 19.98 4.29
N PHE A 422 7.28 20.65 5.31
CA PHE A 422 7.44 22.09 5.49
C PHE A 422 8.91 22.45 5.76
N HIS A 423 9.37 23.51 5.08
CA HIS A 423 10.66 24.15 5.30
C HIS A 423 10.52 25.65 5.03
N GLU A 424 11.05 26.49 5.90
CA GLU A 424 11.22 27.93 5.68
C GLU A 424 12.52 28.25 4.94
#